data_3d89b1babedd7382fb5f009840b39c67
#
_entry.id   3d89b1babedd7382fb5f009840b39c67
#
_cell.length_a   1.000
_cell.length_b   1.000
_cell.length_c   1.000
_cell.angle_alpha   90.00
_cell.angle_beta   90.00
_cell.angle_gamma   90.00
#
_symmetry.space_group_name_H-M   'P 1'
#
loop_
_entity.id
_entity.type
_entity.pdbx_description
1 polymer ?
#
loop_
_entity_poly.entity_id
_entity_poly.type
_entity_poly.pdbx_seq_one_letter_code
_entity_poly.pdbx_strand_id
1 'polypeptide(L)'
;INKPDLSSLVSRSTGIQINNWLLMTILSVVFIGTMYPLATDLFLNQSLTVGPQYYAITITPLIIIFIFFMIFSPRLGWKESKLINLIMSMRFILISVLSLSFIISLYFDLFNLSEITIIFLSLILVFTSLKSGFRPSGKNTIIKSNLGQNIAHAGFGIFMIAVVSNAVYSKEKIYDAKVGDSLEL
;
A
#
# COMPACT_ATOMS: atom_id res chain seq x y z
N ILE A 1 -9.48 29.73 -24.96
CA ILE A 1 -8.63 29.03 -23.96
C ILE A 1 -9.60 28.33 -23.03
N ASN A 2 -9.89 27.05 -23.29
CA ASN A 2 -10.72 26.23 -22.39
C ASN A 2 -10.00 26.16 -21.03
N LYS A 3 -10.66 26.64 -19.99
CA LYS A 3 -10.20 26.41 -18.62
C LYS A 3 -10.13 24.88 -18.40
N PRO A 4 -9.02 24.36 -17.86
CA PRO A 4 -8.98 22.95 -17.51
C PRO A 4 -10.10 22.68 -16.51
N ASP A 5 -11.03 21.82 -16.91
CA ASP A 5 -12.19 21.47 -16.10
C ASP A 5 -11.67 20.65 -14.91
N LEU A 6 -11.69 21.23 -13.71
CA LEU A 6 -11.25 20.56 -12.48
C LEU A 6 -12.00 19.23 -12.24
N SER A 7 -13.17 19.07 -12.86
CA SER A 7 -13.95 17.82 -12.85
C SER A 7 -13.22 16.67 -13.54
N SER A 8 -12.35 16.95 -14.51
CA SER A 8 -11.55 15.95 -15.22
C SER A 8 -10.43 15.36 -14.35
N LEU A 9 -10.01 16.04 -13.28
CA LEU A 9 -8.97 15.56 -12.37
C LEU A 9 -9.45 14.38 -11.50
N VAL A 10 -10.77 14.22 -11.30
CA VAL A 10 -11.34 13.10 -10.55
C VAL A 10 -11.86 12.05 -11.53
N SER A 11 -10.94 11.44 -12.27
CA SER A 11 -11.25 10.42 -13.26
C SER A 11 -10.44 9.14 -13.04
N ARG A 12 -10.91 8.02 -13.59
CA ARG A 12 -10.17 6.75 -13.57
C ARG A 12 -8.82 6.87 -14.27
N SER A 13 -8.74 7.62 -15.36
CA SER A 13 -7.50 7.86 -16.09
C SER A 13 -6.45 8.54 -15.20
N THR A 14 -6.83 9.61 -14.51
CA THR A 14 -5.94 10.32 -13.57
C THR A 14 -5.48 9.43 -12.43
N GLY A 15 -6.40 8.62 -11.87
CA GLY A 15 -6.04 7.66 -10.80
C GLY A 15 -5.01 6.63 -11.25
N ILE A 16 -5.11 6.11 -12.48
CA ILE A 16 -4.13 5.18 -13.06
C ILE A 16 -2.78 5.86 -13.27
N GLN A 17 -2.77 7.09 -13.78
CA GLN A 17 -1.54 7.85 -13.98
C GLN A 17 -0.81 8.13 -12.67
N ILE A 18 -1.53 8.55 -11.63
CA ILE A 18 -0.96 8.78 -10.29
C ILE A 18 -0.36 7.49 -9.73
N ASN A 19 -1.07 6.35 -9.87
CA ASN A 19 -0.53 5.06 -9.44
C ASN A 19 0.78 4.70 -10.17
N ASN A 20 0.86 4.94 -11.48
CA ASN A 20 2.07 4.70 -12.24
C ASN A 20 3.23 5.60 -11.78
N TRP A 21 2.97 6.89 -11.54
CA TRP A 21 3.97 7.81 -10.99
C TRP A 21 4.45 7.37 -9.61
N LEU A 22 3.54 6.94 -8.73
CA LEU A 22 3.90 6.43 -7.40
C LEU A 22 4.77 5.18 -7.48
N LEU A 23 4.42 4.22 -8.37
CA LEU A 23 5.24 3.04 -8.59
C LEU A 23 6.63 3.37 -9.09
N MET A 24 6.76 4.31 -10.04
CA MET A 24 8.05 4.78 -10.54
C MET A 24 8.86 5.45 -9.41
N THR A 25 8.21 6.24 -8.56
CA THR A 25 8.87 6.87 -7.42
C THR A 25 9.37 5.83 -6.42
N ILE A 26 8.54 4.84 -6.07
CA ILE A 26 8.93 3.75 -5.16
C ILE A 26 10.10 2.96 -5.75
N LEU A 27 10.02 2.62 -7.04
CA LEU A 27 11.11 1.93 -7.75
C LEU A 27 12.42 2.75 -7.69
N SER A 28 12.35 4.05 -7.92
CA SER A 28 13.52 4.94 -7.88
C SER A 28 14.13 5.01 -6.48
N VAL A 29 13.30 5.09 -5.43
CA VAL A 29 13.76 5.09 -4.03
C VAL A 29 14.48 3.77 -3.71
N VAL A 30 13.90 2.63 -4.09
CA VAL A 30 14.51 1.31 -3.86
C VAL A 30 15.80 1.19 -4.66
N PHE A 31 15.80 1.60 -5.92
CA PHE A 31 16.98 1.54 -6.79
C PHE A 31 18.13 2.39 -6.23
N ILE A 32 17.85 3.65 -5.84
CA ILE A 32 18.86 4.52 -5.26
C ILE A 32 19.36 3.94 -3.94
N GLY A 33 18.47 3.48 -3.06
CA GLY A 33 18.87 2.90 -1.76
C GLY A 33 19.72 1.63 -1.88
N THR A 34 19.54 0.83 -2.95
CA THR A 34 20.32 -0.37 -3.20
C THR A 34 21.63 -0.08 -3.95
N MET A 35 21.61 0.88 -4.88
CA MET A 35 22.80 1.22 -5.68
C MET A 35 23.76 2.16 -4.97
N TYR A 36 23.27 3.00 -4.07
CA TYR A 36 24.08 3.99 -3.37
C TYR A 36 25.24 3.36 -2.56
N PRO A 37 25.01 2.33 -1.71
CA PRO A 37 26.10 1.65 -1.01
C PRO A 37 27.15 1.05 -1.96
N LEU A 38 26.69 0.42 -3.04
CA LEU A 38 27.57 -0.17 -4.04
C LEU A 38 28.43 0.89 -4.73
N ALA A 39 27.84 2.03 -5.08
CA ALA A 39 28.56 3.13 -5.71
C ALA A 39 29.61 3.75 -4.75
N THR A 40 29.27 3.95 -3.47
CA THR A 40 30.20 4.50 -2.48
C THR A 40 31.36 3.55 -2.19
N ASP A 41 31.12 2.26 -2.17
CA ASP A 41 32.18 1.26 -2.01
C ASP A 41 33.13 1.27 -3.20
N LEU A 42 32.62 1.26 -4.43
CA LEU A 42 33.43 1.21 -5.65
C LEU A 42 34.20 2.50 -5.94
N PHE A 43 33.60 3.67 -5.70
CA PHE A 43 34.19 4.96 -6.10
C PHE A 43 34.90 5.70 -4.96
N LEU A 44 34.43 5.51 -3.72
CA LEU A 44 34.94 6.25 -2.56
C LEU A 44 35.69 5.37 -1.56
N ASN A 45 35.75 4.06 -1.77
CA ASN A 45 36.26 3.07 -0.81
C ASN A 45 35.65 3.24 0.61
N GLN A 46 34.38 3.61 0.67
CA GLN A 46 33.61 3.78 1.90
C GLN A 46 32.45 2.78 1.92
N SER A 47 32.48 1.87 2.88
CA SER A 47 31.39 0.93 3.10
C SER A 47 30.25 1.64 3.87
N LEU A 48 29.26 2.14 3.14
CA LEU A 48 28.02 2.68 3.71
C LEU A 48 26.95 1.60 3.64
N THR A 49 26.10 1.49 4.67
CA THR A 49 24.98 0.56 4.68
C THR A 49 23.68 1.34 4.79
N VAL A 50 22.77 1.12 3.84
CA VAL A 50 21.40 1.64 3.91
C VAL A 50 20.55 0.62 4.64
N GLY A 51 20.20 0.94 5.89
CA GLY A 51 19.41 0.03 6.75
C GLY A 51 17.92 0.01 6.44
N PRO A 52 17.17 -0.95 7.03
CA PRO A 52 15.71 -1.07 6.87
C PRO A 52 14.94 0.21 7.21
N GLN A 53 15.45 0.99 8.15
CA GLN A 53 14.81 2.23 8.60
C GLN A 53 14.71 3.29 7.49
N TYR A 54 15.68 3.35 6.58
CA TYR A 54 15.61 4.23 5.41
C TYR A 54 14.38 3.92 4.55
N TYR A 55 14.19 2.63 4.25
CA TYR A 55 13.04 2.19 3.44
C TYR A 55 11.72 2.41 4.19
N ALA A 56 11.68 2.14 5.49
CA ALA A 56 10.50 2.37 6.30
C ALA A 56 10.07 3.85 6.27
N ILE A 57 10.99 4.79 6.47
CA ILE A 57 10.67 6.22 6.49
C ILE A 57 10.27 6.72 5.09
N THR A 58 10.96 6.26 4.05
CA THR A 58 10.81 6.81 2.70
C THR A 58 9.65 6.18 1.94
N ILE A 59 9.46 4.86 2.05
CA ILE A 59 8.47 4.12 1.27
C ILE A 59 7.09 4.13 1.95
N THR A 60 7.02 4.11 3.27
CA THR A 60 5.74 4.07 4.01
C THR A 60 4.74 5.14 3.57
N PRO A 61 5.08 6.43 3.50
CA PRO A 61 4.13 7.45 3.05
C PRO A 61 3.70 7.24 1.60
N LEU A 62 4.59 6.78 0.72
CA LEU A 62 4.28 6.50 -0.68
C LEU A 62 3.31 5.32 -0.81
N ILE A 63 3.51 4.26 -0.01
CA ILE A 63 2.62 3.08 0.02
C ILE A 63 1.23 3.45 0.52
N ILE A 64 1.10 4.29 1.53
CA ILE A 64 -0.19 4.75 2.04
C ILE A 64 -0.98 5.45 0.92
N ILE A 65 -0.33 6.39 0.21
CA ILE A 65 -0.94 7.10 -0.91
C ILE A 65 -1.26 6.13 -2.05
N PHE A 66 -0.38 5.19 -2.35
CA PHE A 66 -0.55 4.19 -3.40
C PHE A 66 -1.78 3.30 -3.14
N ILE A 67 -1.92 2.74 -1.93
CA ILE A 67 -3.07 1.91 -1.55
C ILE A 67 -4.35 2.74 -1.63
N PHE A 68 -4.32 3.99 -1.19
CA PHE A 68 -5.47 4.90 -1.30
C PHE A 68 -5.95 5.00 -2.75
N PHE A 69 -5.06 5.29 -3.71
CA PHE A 69 -5.42 5.35 -5.12
C PHE A 69 -5.85 4.00 -5.68
N MET A 70 -5.26 2.89 -5.24
CA MET A 70 -5.70 1.54 -5.62
C MET A 70 -7.15 1.25 -5.20
N ILE A 71 -7.60 1.75 -4.05
CA ILE A 71 -8.97 1.59 -3.58
C ILE A 71 -9.96 2.37 -4.46
N PHE A 72 -9.63 3.61 -4.79
CA PHE A 72 -10.58 4.53 -5.45
C PHE A 72 -10.54 4.46 -6.98
N SER A 73 -9.36 4.35 -7.58
CA SER A 73 -9.16 4.39 -9.03
C SER A 73 -10.08 3.44 -9.83
N PRO A 74 -10.25 2.16 -9.46
CA PRO A 74 -11.12 1.24 -10.22
C PRO A 74 -12.61 1.59 -10.15
N ARG A 75 -12.99 2.41 -9.18
CA ARG A 75 -14.39 2.78 -8.91
C ARG A 75 -14.76 4.13 -9.51
N LEU A 76 -13.77 4.90 -9.91
CA LEU A 76 -13.98 6.16 -10.61
C LEU A 76 -14.52 5.91 -12.02
N GLY A 77 -15.41 6.79 -12.49
CA GLY A 77 -15.84 6.83 -13.89
C GLY A 77 -14.71 7.31 -14.81
N TRP A 78 -14.85 7.02 -16.10
CA TRP A 78 -13.86 7.43 -17.09
C TRP A 78 -13.82 8.95 -17.33
N LYS A 79 -14.95 9.65 -17.14
CA LYS A 79 -15.05 11.09 -17.39
C LYS A 79 -15.14 11.89 -16.11
N GLU A 80 -16.13 11.61 -15.28
CA GLU A 80 -16.39 12.35 -14.03
C GLU A 80 -16.98 11.43 -12.96
N SER A 81 -16.59 11.63 -11.71
CA SER A 81 -17.11 10.89 -10.57
C SER A 81 -17.26 11.79 -9.35
N LYS A 82 -18.40 11.70 -8.66
CA LYS A 82 -18.59 12.36 -7.38
C LYS A 82 -18.01 11.46 -6.27
N LEU A 83 -16.87 11.83 -5.71
CA LEU A 83 -16.22 11.08 -4.62
C LEU A 83 -17.15 10.82 -3.44
N ILE A 84 -18.01 11.78 -3.11
CA ILE A 84 -18.97 11.64 -2.00
C ILE A 84 -19.90 10.43 -2.19
N ASN A 85 -20.37 10.18 -3.42
CA ASN A 85 -21.24 9.04 -3.71
C ASN A 85 -20.48 7.71 -3.58
N LEU A 86 -19.19 7.68 -3.92
CA LEU A 86 -18.34 6.51 -3.73
C LEU A 86 -18.15 6.21 -2.25
N ILE A 87 -17.81 7.20 -1.45
CA ILE A 87 -17.64 7.07 0.00
C ILE A 87 -18.94 6.61 0.64
N MET A 88 -20.07 7.22 0.28
CA MET A 88 -21.40 6.83 0.77
C MET A 88 -21.73 5.37 0.42
N SER A 89 -21.39 4.90 -0.78
CA SER A 89 -21.61 3.51 -1.20
C SER A 89 -20.76 2.49 -0.45
N MET A 90 -19.64 2.95 0.12
CA MET A 90 -18.67 2.12 0.86
C MET A 90 -18.82 2.26 2.39
N ARG A 91 -19.75 3.08 2.89
CA ARG A 91 -19.85 3.44 4.32
C ARG A 91 -19.85 2.23 5.27
N PHE A 92 -20.60 1.18 4.94
CA PHE A 92 -20.64 -0.02 5.78
C PHE A 92 -19.31 -0.79 5.81
N ILE A 93 -18.61 -0.86 4.67
CA ILE A 93 -17.27 -1.45 4.61
C ILE A 93 -16.30 -0.60 5.43
N LEU A 94 -16.36 0.72 5.30
CA LEU A 94 -15.48 1.61 6.05
C LEU A 94 -15.68 1.46 7.56
N ILE A 95 -16.93 1.41 8.03
CA ILE A 95 -17.24 1.23 9.45
C ILE A 95 -16.77 -0.15 9.94
N SER A 96 -17.08 -1.23 9.21
CA SER A 96 -16.69 -2.59 9.62
C SER A 96 -15.18 -2.79 9.62
N VAL A 97 -14.47 -2.22 8.64
CA VAL A 97 -13.01 -2.29 8.59
C VAL A 97 -12.37 -1.42 9.67
N LEU A 98 -12.94 -0.26 9.98
CA LEU A 98 -12.44 0.60 11.05
C LEU A 98 -12.53 -0.11 12.41
N SER A 99 -13.66 -0.77 12.70
CA SER A 99 -13.80 -1.55 13.92
C SER A 99 -12.84 -2.75 13.94
N LEU A 100 -12.67 -3.45 12.82
CA LEU A 100 -11.74 -4.58 12.72
C LEU A 100 -10.28 -4.15 12.87
N SER A 101 -9.86 -3.07 12.23
CA SER A 101 -8.49 -2.55 12.36
C SER A 101 -8.19 -2.08 13.78
N PHE A 102 -9.18 -1.51 14.46
CA PHE A 102 -9.05 -1.14 15.87
C PHE A 102 -8.87 -2.37 16.78
N ILE A 103 -9.65 -3.43 16.56
CA ILE A 103 -9.51 -4.71 17.30
C ILE A 103 -8.13 -5.32 17.03
N ILE A 104 -7.68 -5.34 15.79
CA ILE A 104 -6.35 -5.83 15.42
C ILE A 104 -5.25 -5.01 16.11
N SER A 105 -5.38 -3.69 16.11
CA SER A 105 -4.41 -2.80 16.77
C SER A 105 -4.29 -3.09 18.27
N LEU A 106 -5.41 -3.33 18.96
CA LEU A 106 -5.41 -3.69 20.37
C LEU A 106 -4.82 -5.07 20.64
N TYR A 107 -5.09 -6.04 19.76
CA TYR A 107 -4.62 -7.42 19.94
C TYR A 107 -3.11 -7.57 19.70
N PHE A 108 -2.57 -6.80 18.77
CA PHE A 108 -1.17 -6.87 18.34
C PHE A 108 -0.29 -5.75 18.92
N ASP A 109 -0.81 -4.97 19.89
CA ASP A 109 -0.10 -3.83 20.49
C ASP A 109 0.53 -2.88 19.46
N LEU A 110 -0.21 -2.60 18.38
CA LEU A 110 0.22 -1.69 17.32
C LEU A 110 0.04 -0.25 17.80
N PHE A 111 1.12 0.45 18.05
CA PHE A 111 1.09 1.85 18.50
C PHE A 111 1.49 2.86 17.42
N ASN A 112 2.10 2.39 16.32
CA ASN A 112 2.52 3.27 15.25
C ASN A 112 1.35 3.59 14.31
N LEU A 113 1.04 4.87 14.17
CA LEU A 113 -0.05 5.36 13.33
C LEU A 113 0.07 4.89 11.86
N SER A 114 1.30 4.80 11.34
CA SER A 114 1.57 4.34 9.97
C SER A 114 1.18 2.88 9.76
N GLU A 115 1.50 2.00 10.71
CA GLU A 115 1.17 0.57 10.67
C GLU A 115 -0.35 0.36 10.68
N ILE A 116 -1.04 1.03 11.62
CA ILE A 116 -2.51 0.99 11.71
C ILE A 116 -3.14 1.49 10.41
N THR A 117 -2.62 2.58 9.85
CA THR A 117 -3.14 3.15 8.60
C THR A 117 -2.96 2.20 7.41
N ILE A 118 -1.81 1.54 7.28
CA ILE A 118 -1.57 0.56 6.21
C ILE A 118 -2.50 -0.65 6.37
N ILE A 119 -2.65 -1.20 7.58
CA ILE A 119 -3.56 -2.32 7.83
C ILE A 119 -4.99 -1.93 7.50
N PHE A 120 -5.46 -0.76 7.95
CA PHE A 120 -6.78 -0.24 7.67
C PHE A 120 -7.05 -0.11 6.17
N LEU A 121 -6.16 0.54 5.43
CA LEU A 121 -6.29 0.70 3.98
C LEU A 121 -6.21 -0.65 3.25
N SER A 122 -5.32 -1.55 3.67
CA SER A 122 -5.18 -2.87 3.08
C SER A 122 -6.44 -3.72 3.27
N LEU A 123 -7.05 -3.69 4.45
CA LEU A 123 -8.35 -4.35 4.71
C LEU A 123 -9.45 -3.76 3.83
N ILE A 124 -9.54 -2.44 3.69
CA ILE A 124 -10.50 -1.82 2.76
C ILE A 124 -10.26 -2.33 1.33
N LEU A 125 -9.00 -2.38 0.89
CA LEU A 125 -8.65 -2.85 -0.45
C LEU A 125 -9.11 -4.30 -0.67
N VAL A 126 -8.85 -5.21 0.29
CA VAL A 126 -9.27 -6.61 0.23
C VAL A 126 -10.80 -6.72 0.16
N PHE A 127 -11.51 -6.15 1.14
CA PHE A 127 -12.97 -6.25 1.21
C PHE A 127 -13.67 -5.64 0.00
N THR A 128 -13.18 -4.51 -0.48
CA THR A 128 -13.76 -3.84 -1.65
C THR A 128 -13.48 -4.58 -2.95
N SER A 129 -12.33 -5.24 -3.06
CA SER A 129 -11.97 -6.06 -4.22
C SER A 129 -12.80 -7.35 -4.26
N LEU A 130 -12.98 -8.02 -3.12
CA LEU A 130 -13.84 -9.19 -3.00
C LEU A 130 -15.30 -8.84 -3.33
N LYS A 131 -15.85 -7.77 -2.74
CA LYS A 131 -17.23 -7.33 -3.04
C LYS A 131 -17.42 -7.01 -4.52
N SER A 132 -16.43 -6.45 -5.18
CA SER A 132 -16.48 -6.14 -6.62
C SER A 132 -16.45 -7.40 -7.47
N GLY A 133 -15.71 -8.45 -7.05
CA GLY A 133 -15.61 -9.73 -7.74
C GLY A 133 -16.90 -10.56 -7.69
N PHE A 134 -17.68 -10.43 -6.60
CA PHE A 134 -18.92 -11.18 -6.39
C PHE A 134 -20.18 -10.45 -6.88
N ARG A 135 -20.07 -9.31 -7.57
CA ARG A 135 -21.24 -8.57 -8.03
C ARG A 135 -21.85 -9.28 -9.26
N PRO A 136 -23.08 -9.82 -9.17
CA PRO A 136 -23.74 -10.40 -10.34
C PRO A 136 -24.01 -9.27 -11.34
N SER A 137 -23.42 -9.39 -12.52
CA SER A 137 -23.74 -8.53 -13.65
C SER A 137 -25.07 -8.97 -14.21
N GLY A 138 -26.07 -8.05 -14.21
CA GLY A 138 -27.39 -8.34 -14.69
C GLY A 138 -27.39 -8.87 -16.12
N LYS A 139 -28.24 -9.90 -16.38
CA LYS A 139 -28.50 -10.60 -17.64
C LYS A 139 -27.28 -11.26 -18.30
N ASN A 140 -27.09 -12.56 -17.97
CA ASN A 140 -26.46 -13.61 -18.80
C ASN A 140 -25.03 -13.45 -19.33
N THR A 141 -24.29 -12.45 -18.92
CA THR A 141 -22.85 -12.39 -19.18
C THR A 141 -22.11 -12.26 -17.86
N ILE A 142 -21.44 -13.33 -17.47
CA ILE A 142 -20.38 -13.26 -16.47
C ILE A 142 -19.32 -12.35 -17.07
N ILE A 143 -19.41 -11.04 -16.79
CA ILE A 143 -18.37 -10.10 -17.20
C ILE A 143 -17.16 -10.39 -16.32
N LYS A 144 -16.36 -11.34 -16.73
CA LYS A 144 -15.04 -11.67 -16.19
C LYS A 144 -14.02 -10.53 -16.31
N SER A 145 -14.41 -9.37 -16.87
CA SER A 145 -13.45 -8.33 -17.29
C SER A 145 -12.62 -7.72 -16.15
N ASN A 146 -13.08 -7.79 -14.90
CA ASN A 146 -12.37 -7.18 -13.77
C ASN A 146 -11.88 -8.20 -12.72
N LEU A 147 -12.04 -9.50 -12.98
CA LEU A 147 -11.71 -10.54 -11.99
C LEU A 147 -10.20 -10.57 -11.71
N GLY A 148 -9.37 -10.50 -12.73
CA GLY A 148 -7.93 -10.43 -12.58
C GLY A 148 -7.47 -9.19 -11.78
N GLN A 149 -8.05 -8.03 -12.06
CA GLN A 149 -7.79 -6.81 -11.31
C GLN A 149 -8.18 -6.96 -9.84
N ASN A 150 -9.36 -7.51 -9.56
CA ASN A 150 -9.85 -7.70 -8.19
C ASN A 150 -8.97 -8.69 -7.40
N ILE A 151 -8.53 -9.79 -8.03
CA ILE A 151 -7.60 -10.75 -7.42
C ILE A 151 -6.26 -10.08 -7.12
N ALA A 152 -5.70 -9.34 -8.08
CA ALA A 152 -4.44 -8.63 -7.89
C ALA A 152 -4.50 -7.61 -6.74
N HIS A 153 -5.59 -6.83 -6.65
CA HIS A 153 -5.78 -5.85 -5.58
C HIS A 153 -5.99 -6.51 -4.22
N ALA A 154 -6.77 -7.58 -4.14
CA ALA A 154 -6.95 -8.35 -2.92
C ALA A 154 -5.62 -9.00 -2.47
N GLY A 155 -4.88 -9.60 -3.40
CA GLY A 155 -3.57 -10.18 -3.14
C GLY A 155 -2.55 -9.14 -2.62
N PHE A 156 -2.53 -7.95 -3.23
CA PHE A 156 -1.68 -6.87 -2.76
C PHE A 156 -2.06 -6.39 -1.35
N GLY A 157 -3.36 -6.29 -1.05
CA GLY A 157 -3.82 -5.96 0.31
C GLY A 157 -3.40 -6.99 1.35
N ILE A 158 -3.52 -8.29 1.05
CA ILE A 158 -3.06 -9.38 1.92
C ILE A 158 -1.54 -9.31 2.10
N PHE A 159 -0.80 -9.08 1.02
CA PHE A 159 0.65 -8.92 1.05
C PHE A 159 1.08 -7.78 1.98
N MET A 160 0.42 -6.61 1.90
CA MET A 160 0.74 -5.48 2.77
C MET A 160 0.45 -5.75 4.25
N ILE A 161 -0.64 -6.47 4.56
CA ILE A 161 -0.92 -6.93 5.93
C ILE A 161 0.21 -7.84 6.43
N ALA A 162 0.66 -8.78 5.61
CA ALA A 162 1.76 -9.68 5.97
C ALA A 162 3.09 -8.93 6.19
N VAL A 163 3.40 -7.93 5.35
CA VAL A 163 4.60 -7.09 5.49
C VAL A 163 4.58 -6.33 6.81
N VAL A 164 3.47 -5.68 7.15
CA VAL A 164 3.35 -4.96 8.43
C VAL A 164 3.43 -5.92 9.61
N SER A 165 2.75 -7.07 9.55
CA SER A 165 2.82 -8.09 10.59
C SER A 165 4.26 -8.57 10.81
N ASN A 166 4.99 -8.84 9.73
CA ASN A 166 6.40 -9.22 9.82
C ASN A 166 7.25 -8.12 10.46
N ALA A 167 7.04 -6.86 10.08
CA ALA A 167 7.80 -5.73 10.63
C ALA A 167 7.58 -5.55 12.15
N VAL A 168 6.35 -5.79 12.62
CA VAL A 168 5.99 -5.70 14.05
C VAL A 168 6.59 -6.86 14.86
N TYR A 169 6.57 -8.08 14.31
CA TYR A 169 7.06 -9.28 15.01
C TYR A 169 8.55 -9.54 14.84
N SER A 170 9.20 -8.94 13.83
CA SER A 170 10.64 -9.09 13.61
C SER A 170 11.41 -8.27 14.65
N LYS A 171 11.93 -8.95 15.67
CA LYS A 171 12.84 -8.35 16.64
C LYS A 171 14.26 -8.62 16.21
N GLU A 172 14.90 -7.66 15.54
CA GLU A 172 16.33 -7.71 15.28
C GLU A 172 17.08 -7.30 16.58
N LYS A 173 17.87 -8.22 17.11
CA LYS A 173 18.86 -7.92 18.16
C LYS A 173 20.22 -7.83 17.50
N ILE A 174 20.79 -6.64 17.44
CA ILE A 174 22.17 -6.42 17.00
C ILE A 174 23.07 -6.62 18.21
N TYR A 175 23.94 -7.62 18.12
CA TYR A 175 24.96 -7.87 19.14
C TYR A 175 26.33 -7.52 18.54
N ASP A 176 27.09 -6.66 19.23
CA ASP A 176 28.51 -6.50 19.00
C ASP A 176 29.25 -7.65 19.69
N ALA A 177 29.38 -8.78 18.99
CA ALA A 177 30.06 -9.95 19.51
C ALA A 177 31.58 -9.83 19.28
N LYS A 178 32.36 -9.95 20.35
CA LYS A 178 33.82 -10.11 20.27
C LYS A 178 34.16 -11.60 20.21
N VAL A 179 35.32 -11.91 19.62
CA VAL A 179 35.80 -13.29 19.55
C VAL A 179 35.95 -13.89 20.96
N GLY A 180 35.08 -14.85 21.29
CA GLY A 180 35.01 -15.52 22.61
C GLY A 180 33.66 -15.31 23.35
N ASP A 181 32.77 -14.49 22.86
CA ASP A 181 31.44 -14.31 23.47
C ASP A 181 30.50 -15.48 23.11
N SER A 182 29.85 -16.06 24.12
CA SER A 182 28.78 -17.04 23.91
C SER A 182 27.43 -16.30 23.81
N LEU A 183 26.74 -16.42 22.69
CA LEU A 183 25.39 -15.89 22.49
C LEU A 183 24.37 -16.93 22.97
N GLU A 184 23.60 -16.59 24.02
CA GLU A 184 22.38 -17.30 24.35
C GLU A 184 21.26 -16.78 23.43
N LEU A 185 20.67 -17.67 22.61
CA LEU A 185 19.57 -17.40 21.68
C LEU A 185 18.21 -17.50 22.40
#